data_865be3aeebf309f898e5fe644abc131b
#
_entry.id   865be3aeebf309f898e5fe644abc131b
#
_cell.length_a   1.000
_cell.length_b   1.000
_cell.length_c   1.000
_cell.angle_alpha   90.00
_cell.angle_beta   90.00
_cell.angle_gamma   90.00
#
_symmetry.space_group_name_H-M   'P 1'
#
loop_
_entity.id
_entity.type
_entity.pdbx_description
1 polymer ?
#
loop_
_entity_poly.entity_id
_entity_poly.type
_entity_poly.pdbx_seq_one_letter_code
_entity_poly.pdbx_strand_id
1 'polypeptide(L)'
;MQAQKSYDLAGKSIFIALPAYDFKVSLKLAVSLARFAQAAPQHGIDIQIGSICGCSVVSRARNLLVQDLLESPCDYLMFIDSDINFEPDDILRLMAWGSDPKKGIVAGVPRTRSETKTYIANLEYDENGELTMNGMGLVRAERVATAFMLVRREVFEQMIEAHPEWKYYDKKTDRMIPCLFDFQLTEEGYMGEDYLFCDRAREIGFEVWVDPSISLGHMGVQEYMGDYGRDVLYPMIAPSVKDVA
;
A
#
# COMPACT_ATOMS: atom_id res chain seq x y z
N MET A 1 -9.16 -28.97 3.84
CA MET A 1 -9.97 -27.74 3.90
C MET A 1 -9.23 -26.79 4.84
N GLN A 2 -8.60 -25.74 4.31
CA GLN A 2 -8.09 -24.67 5.16
C GLN A 2 -9.29 -23.96 5.77
N ALA A 3 -9.29 -23.72 7.08
CA ALA A 3 -10.32 -22.93 7.73
C ALA A 3 -10.33 -21.53 7.07
N GLN A 4 -11.50 -21.14 6.55
CA GLN A 4 -11.70 -19.81 5.97
C GLN A 4 -11.48 -18.79 7.10
N LYS A 5 -10.47 -17.94 6.98
CA LYS A 5 -10.22 -16.88 7.94
C LYS A 5 -11.43 -15.93 7.93
N SER A 6 -12.07 -15.73 9.06
CA SER A 6 -13.16 -14.79 9.21
C SER A 6 -12.60 -13.43 9.63
N TYR A 7 -12.82 -12.41 8.81
CA TYR A 7 -12.52 -11.01 9.12
C TYR A 7 -13.84 -10.30 9.45
N ASP A 8 -13.87 -9.54 10.53
CA ASP A 8 -15.04 -8.68 10.85
C ASP A 8 -14.89 -7.34 10.10
N LEU A 9 -15.34 -7.34 8.84
CA LEU A 9 -15.26 -6.21 7.93
C LEU A 9 -16.64 -5.73 7.44
N ALA A 10 -17.73 -6.28 8.04
CA ALA A 10 -19.08 -5.93 7.63
C ALA A 10 -19.37 -4.43 7.79
N GLY A 11 -19.95 -3.83 6.75
CA GLY A 11 -20.27 -2.40 6.70
C GLY A 11 -19.06 -1.49 6.43
N LYS A 12 -17.89 -2.05 6.12
CA LYS A 12 -16.72 -1.28 5.65
C LYS A 12 -16.79 -1.05 4.15
N SER A 13 -16.15 0.00 3.71
CA SER A 13 -16.09 0.40 2.31
C SER A 13 -14.67 0.71 1.86
N ILE A 14 -14.33 0.33 0.63
CA ILE A 14 -12.99 0.47 0.08
C ILE A 14 -13.01 1.10 -1.31
N PHE A 15 -12.12 2.06 -1.53
CA PHE A 15 -11.85 2.67 -2.82
C PHE A 15 -10.57 2.08 -3.40
N ILE A 16 -10.68 1.29 -4.46
CA ILE A 16 -9.53 0.76 -5.20
C ILE A 16 -9.02 1.83 -6.15
N ALA A 17 -7.80 2.27 -5.95
CA ALA A 17 -7.15 3.37 -6.65
C ALA A 17 -6.10 2.85 -7.64
N LEU A 18 -6.33 3.04 -8.94
CA LEU A 18 -5.51 2.52 -10.03
C LEU A 18 -4.86 3.65 -10.84
N PRO A 19 -3.59 4.01 -10.56
CA PRO A 19 -2.82 4.85 -11.48
C PRO A 19 -2.39 4.03 -12.71
N ALA A 20 -2.92 4.36 -13.91
CA ALA A 20 -2.69 3.59 -15.14
C ALA A 20 -2.27 4.51 -16.28
N TYR A 21 -0.96 4.87 -16.34
CA TYR A 21 -0.44 5.83 -17.32
C TYR A 21 -0.81 5.48 -18.77
N ASP A 22 -0.63 4.24 -19.18
CA ASP A 22 -0.80 3.76 -20.54
C ASP A 22 -2.22 3.25 -20.87
N PHE A 23 -3.22 3.57 -20.03
CA PHE A 23 -4.62 3.14 -20.16
C PHE A 23 -4.80 1.62 -20.09
N LYS A 24 -3.86 0.90 -19.46
CA LYS A 24 -3.88 -0.56 -19.39
C LYS A 24 -3.67 -1.04 -17.97
N VAL A 25 -4.19 -2.22 -17.72
CA VAL A 25 -3.86 -3.05 -16.57
C VAL A 25 -3.42 -4.43 -17.05
N SER A 26 -2.58 -5.12 -16.29
CA SER A 26 -2.23 -6.49 -16.64
C SER A 26 -3.48 -7.38 -16.59
N LEU A 27 -3.55 -8.41 -17.45
CA LEU A 27 -4.66 -9.35 -17.42
C LEU A 27 -4.80 -10.02 -16.04
N LYS A 28 -3.67 -10.28 -15.37
CA LYS A 28 -3.67 -10.87 -14.02
C LYS A 28 -4.28 -9.93 -12.99
N LEU A 29 -3.96 -8.63 -13.05
CA LEU A 29 -4.62 -7.63 -12.19
C LEU A 29 -6.13 -7.59 -12.47
N ALA A 30 -6.55 -7.56 -13.74
CA ALA A 30 -7.97 -7.56 -14.08
C ALA A 30 -8.71 -8.78 -13.47
N VAL A 31 -8.09 -9.97 -13.50
CA VAL A 31 -8.63 -11.18 -12.88
C VAL A 31 -8.65 -11.06 -11.35
N SER A 32 -7.59 -10.54 -10.73
CA SER A 32 -7.53 -10.29 -9.28
C SER A 32 -8.64 -9.35 -8.82
N LEU A 33 -8.85 -8.24 -9.54
CA LEU A 33 -9.93 -7.27 -9.25
C LEU A 33 -11.32 -7.92 -9.40
N ALA A 34 -11.54 -8.70 -10.45
CA ALA A 34 -12.81 -9.40 -10.65
C ALA A 34 -13.10 -10.41 -9.51
N ARG A 35 -12.09 -11.17 -9.08
CA ARG A 35 -12.21 -12.10 -7.95
C ARG A 35 -12.47 -11.36 -6.63
N PHE A 36 -11.77 -10.25 -6.38
CA PHE A 36 -11.99 -9.42 -5.20
C PHE A 36 -13.41 -8.82 -5.19
N ALA A 37 -13.89 -8.31 -6.34
CA ALA A 37 -15.24 -7.80 -6.47
C ALA A 37 -16.33 -8.84 -6.21
N GLN A 38 -16.05 -10.14 -6.44
CA GLN A 38 -16.94 -11.24 -6.09
C GLN A 38 -16.84 -11.64 -4.60
N ALA A 39 -15.67 -11.52 -4.00
CA ALA A 39 -15.42 -11.92 -2.61
C ALA A 39 -15.88 -10.87 -1.59
N ALA A 40 -15.63 -9.60 -1.83
CA ALA A 40 -15.84 -8.52 -0.86
C ALA A 40 -17.30 -8.40 -0.37
N PRO A 41 -18.35 -8.51 -1.22
CA PRO A 41 -19.75 -8.51 -0.74
C PRO A 41 -20.08 -9.65 0.20
N GLN A 42 -19.37 -10.79 0.09
CA GLN A 42 -19.56 -11.93 1.01
C GLN A 42 -19.06 -11.63 2.42
N HIS A 43 -18.20 -10.60 2.56
CA HIS A 43 -17.71 -10.06 3.82
C HIS A 43 -18.43 -8.76 4.22
N GLY A 44 -19.49 -8.37 3.49
CA GLY A 44 -20.25 -7.14 3.74
C GLY A 44 -19.48 -5.86 3.43
N ILE A 45 -18.55 -5.91 2.47
CA ILE A 45 -17.69 -4.79 2.07
C ILE A 45 -18.26 -4.15 0.80
N ASP A 46 -18.42 -2.83 0.83
CA ASP A 46 -18.74 -2.04 -0.36
C ASP A 46 -17.45 -1.62 -1.10
N ILE A 47 -17.48 -1.71 -2.44
CA ILE A 47 -16.32 -1.43 -3.30
C ILE A 47 -16.63 -0.27 -4.25
N GLN A 48 -15.69 0.66 -4.34
CA GLN A 48 -15.59 1.59 -5.47
C GLN A 48 -14.24 1.43 -6.16
N ILE A 49 -14.18 1.63 -7.47
CA ILE A 49 -12.94 1.55 -8.25
C ILE A 49 -12.78 2.85 -9.01
N GLY A 50 -11.65 3.53 -8.78
CA GLY A 50 -11.25 4.73 -9.52
C GLY A 50 -9.92 4.52 -10.23
N SER A 51 -9.74 5.19 -11.37
CA SER A 51 -8.50 5.15 -12.12
C SER A 51 -8.14 6.50 -12.71
N ILE A 52 -6.85 6.83 -12.68
CA ILE A 52 -6.29 8.00 -13.37
C ILE A 52 -5.41 7.50 -14.51
N CYS A 53 -5.87 7.75 -15.75
CA CYS A 53 -5.19 7.34 -16.96
C CYS A 53 -4.51 8.51 -17.67
N GLY A 54 -3.43 8.24 -18.42
CA GLY A 54 -2.71 9.24 -19.22
C GLY A 54 -2.03 10.34 -18.42
N CYS A 55 -1.80 10.13 -17.12
CA CYS A 55 -1.07 11.05 -16.26
C CYS A 55 0.39 10.61 -16.15
N SER A 56 1.32 11.34 -16.77
CA SER A 56 2.76 11.03 -16.76
C SER A 56 3.45 11.33 -15.41
N VAL A 57 2.79 12.07 -14.52
CA VAL A 57 3.29 12.41 -13.19
C VAL A 57 2.52 11.55 -12.18
N VAL A 58 3.17 10.51 -11.67
CA VAL A 58 2.54 9.52 -10.78
C VAL A 58 2.05 10.15 -9.47
N SER A 59 2.81 11.08 -8.88
CA SER A 59 2.39 11.82 -7.69
C SER A 59 1.08 12.59 -7.92
N ARG A 60 0.94 13.23 -9.07
CA ARG A 60 -0.33 13.88 -9.45
C ARG A 60 -1.47 12.88 -9.59
N ALA A 61 -1.24 11.72 -10.21
CA ALA A 61 -2.27 10.68 -10.34
C ALA A 61 -2.74 10.18 -8.97
N ARG A 62 -1.82 9.95 -8.03
CA ARG A 62 -2.14 9.54 -6.66
C ARG A 62 -2.90 10.61 -5.89
N ASN A 63 -2.51 11.88 -6.00
CA ASN A 63 -3.23 12.99 -5.36
C ASN A 63 -4.67 13.13 -5.89
N LEU A 64 -4.91 12.93 -7.19
CA LEU A 64 -6.24 12.92 -7.77
C LEU A 64 -7.08 11.75 -7.25
N LEU A 65 -6.50 10.55 -7.12
CA LEU A 65 -7.18 9.39 -6.55
C LEU A 65 -7.50 9.57 -5.06
N VAL A 66 -6.65 10.28 -4.30
CA VAL A 66 -6.98 10.70 -2.93
C VAL A 66 -8.18 11.66 -2.93
N GLN A 67 -8.21 12.63 -3.84
CA GLN A 67 -9.35 13.54 -3.97
C GLN A 67 -10.65 12.77 -4.29
N ASP A 68 -10.60 11.80 -5.20
CA ASP A 68 -11.75 10.95 -5.53
C ASP A 68 -12.21 10.10 -4.33
N LEU A 69 -11.27 9.58 -3.50
CA LEU A 69 -11.62 8.96 -2.23
C LEU A 69 -12.34 9.92 -1.30
N LEU A 70 -11.82 11.14 -1.11
CA LEU A 70 -12.40 12.13 -0.18
C LEU A 70 -13.82 12.55 -0.60
N GLU A 71 -14.13 12.52 -1.88
CA GLU A 71 -15.47 12.77 -2.44
C GLU A 71 -16.38 11.51 -2.38
N SER A 72 -15.84 10.33 -2.09
CA SER A 72 -16.57 9.07 -1.92
C SER A 72 -16.95 8.83 -0.45
N PRO A 73 -17.84 7.88 -0.13
CA PRO A 73 -18.12 7.48 1.25
C PRO A 73 -17.15 6.43 1.79
N CYS A 74 -16.09 6.03 1.05
CA CYS A 74 -15.24 4.91 1.40
C CYS A 74 -14.36 5.16 2.63
N ASP A 75 -14.20 4.14 3.48
CA ASP A 75 -13.39 4.17 4.70
C ASP A 75 -11.89 4.02 4.42
N TYR A 76 -11.54 3.32 3.33
CA TYR A 76 -10.17 2.98 2.96
C TYR A 76 -9.89 3.31 1.52
N LEU A 77 -8.64 3.68 1.24
CA LEU A 77 -8.08 3.71 -0.10
C LEU A 77 -7.06 2.58 -0.24
N MET A 78 -7.19 1.80 -1.31
CA MET A 78 -6.25 0.76 -1.67
C MET A 78 -5.55 1.11 -2.98
N PHE A 79 -4.31 1.58 -2.90
CA PHE A 79 -3.48 1.76 -4.09
C PHE A 79 -3.04 0.40 -4.63
N ILE A 80 -3.20 0.22 -5.94
CA ILE A 80 -2.69 -0.95 -6.66
C ILE A 80 -2.11 -0.46 -8.00
N ASP A 81 -0.82 -0.71 -8.22
CA ASP A 81 -0.21 -0.37 -9.51
C ASP A 81 -0.74 -1.30 -10.61
N SER A 82 -0.82 -0.78 -11.84
CA SER A 82 -1.49 -1.42 -12.99
C SER A 82 -0.91 -2.77 -13.41
N ASP A 83 0.23 -3.16 -12.86
CA ASP A 83 0.97 -4.38 -13.15
C ASP A 83 1.17 -5.32 -11.93
N ILE A 84 0.49 -5.04 -10.81
CA ILE A 84 0.48 -5.90 -9.61
C ILE A 84 -0.72 -6.83 -9.65
N ASN A 85 -0.52 -8.10 -9.36
CA ASN A 85 -1.61 -9.06 -9.11
C ASN A 85 -1.54 -9.64 -7.70
N PHE A 86 -2.70 -9.98 -7.18
CA PHE A 86 -2.93 -10.35 -5.79
C PHE A 86 -4.05 -11.38 -5.67
N GLU A 87 -4.19 -12.01 -4.52
CA GLU A 87 -5.37 -12.82 -4.18
C GLU A 87 -6.36 -12.02 -3.32
N PRO A 88 -7.67 -12.24 -3.42
CA PRO A 88 -8.68 -11.50 -2.66
C PRO A 88 -8.41 -11.40 -1.16
N ASP A 89 -7.88 -12.49 -0.56
CA ASP A 89 -7.53 -12.54 0.87
C ASP A 89 -6.46 -11.51 1.25
N ASP A 90 -5.60 -11.11 0.32
CA ASP A 90 -4.54 -10.12 0.58
C ASP A 90 -5.14 -8.76 0.95
N ILE A 91 -6.15 -8.29 0.22
CA ILE A 91 -6.84 -7.02 0.55
C ILE A 91 -7.66 -7.17 1.84
N LEU A 92 -8.38 -8.29 2.01
CA LEU A 92 -9.16 -8.54 3.23
C LEU A 92 -8.26 -8.51 4.47
N ARG A 93 -7.06 -9.06 4.38
CA ARG A 93 -6.05 -9.02 5.46
C ARG A 93 -5.57 -7.61 5.75
N LEU A 94 -5.24 -6.82 4.71
CA LEU A 94 -4.84 -5.42 4.90
C LEU A 94 -5.97 -4.61 5.55
N MET A 95 -7.22 -4.79 5.14
CA MET A 95 -8.37 -4.14 5.76
C MET A 95 -8.55 -4.55 7.23
N ALA A 96 -8.37 -5.84 7.55
CA ALA A 96 -8.44 -6.32 8.92
C ALA A 96 -7.35 -5.68 9.81
N TRP A 97 -6.13 -5.57 9.32
CA TRP A 97 -5.05 -4.84 10.00
C TRP A 97 -5.34 -3.35 10.14
N GLY A 98 -5.79 -2.71 9.04
CA GLY A 98 -6.15 -1.29 9.00
C GLY A 98 -7.38 -0.94 9.83
N SER A 99 -8.12 -1.90 10.39
CA SER A 99 -9.22 -1.61 11.34
C SER A 99 -8.71 -1.09 12.69
N ASP A 100 -7.44 -1.33 13.04
CA ASP A 100 -6.78 -0.71 14.18
C ASP A 100 -6.39 0.75 13.83
N PRO A 101 -6.90 1.76 14.56
CA PRO A 101 -6.64 3.17 14.27
C PRO A 101 -5.16 3.55 14.23
N LYS A 102 -4.30 2.86 14.98
CA LYS A 102 -2.85 3.11 14.98
C LYS A 102 -2.17 2.64 13.69
N LYS A 103 -2.74 1.65 13.02
CA LYS A 103 -2.23 1.09 11.76
C LYS A 103 -2.88 1.79 10.57
N GLY A 104 -2.64 3.10 10.44
CA GLY A 104 -3.23 3.92 9.38
C GLY A 104 -2.81 3.50 7.97
N ILE A 105 -1.62 2.91 7.84
CA ILE A 105 -1.02 2.49 6.56
C ILE A 105 -0.54 1.05 6.70
N VAL A 106 -1.02 0.15 5.83
CA VAL A 106 -0.60 -1.25 5.80
C VAL A 106 -0.36 -1.69 4.35
N ALA A 107 0.76 -2.35 4.08
CA ALA A 107 1.15 -2.71 2.73
C ALA A 107 1.59 -4.18 2.58
N GLY A 108 1.43 -4.71 1.37
CA GLY A 108 2.20 -5.83 0.87
C GLY A 108 3.35 -5.31 0.02
N VAL A 109 4.51 -5.92 0.07
CA VAL A 109 5.70 -5.48 -0.67
C VAL A 109 5.92 -6.37 -1.89
N PRO A 110 5.70 -5.86 -3.11
CA PRO A 110 5.99 -6.64 -4.31
C PRO A 110 7.50 -6.73 -4.56
N ARG A 111 7.90 -7.82 -5.18
CA ARG A 111 9.25 -7.97 -5.72
C ARG A 111 9.47 -6.98 -6.88
N THR A 112 10.67 -6.41 -6.98
CA THR A 112 11.04 -5.60 -8.14
C THR A 112 11.09 -6.44 -9.43
N ARG A 113 10.92 -5.79 -10.58
CA ARG A 113 11.03 -6.42 -11.91
C ARG A 113 12.50 -6.59 -12.34
N SER A 114 13.25 -7.33 -11.53
CA SER A 114 14.66 -7.61 -11.77
C SER A 114 14.96 -9.10 -11.63
N GLU A 115 16.07 -9.58 -12.19
CA GLU A 115 16.49 -10.97 -12.02
C GLU A 115 16.81 -11.27 -10.56
N THR A 116 17.45 -10.33 -9.88
CA THR A 116 17.72 -10.42 -8.44
C THR A 116 16.42 -10.21 -7.66
N LYS A 117 16.17 -11.04 -6.65
CA LYS A 117 15.03 -10.87 -5.75
C LYS A 117 15.27 -9.69 -4.81
N THR A 118 14.83 -8.52 -5.22
CA THR A 118 14.86 -7.29 -4.41
C THR A 118 13.45 -6.78 -4.12
N TYR A 119 13.30 -6.13 -2.99
CA TYR A 119 12.03 -5.58 -2.49
C TYR A 119 12.26 -4.16 -2.01
N ILE A 120 11.28 -3.28 -2.20
CA ILE A 120 11.41 -1.86 -1.85
C ILE A 120 10.58 -1.58 -0.61
N ALA A 121 11.23 -1.68 0.55
CA ALA A 121 10.70 -1.29 1.85
C ALA A 121 11.85 -0.95 2.80
N ASN A 122 11.71 0.13 3.55
CA ASN A 122 12.61 0.49 4.64
C ASN A 122 11.93 0.05 5.94
N LEU A 123 12.50 -0.96 6.59
CA LEU A 123 11.95 -1.51 7.84
C LEU A 123 12.45 -0.70 9.03
N GLU A 124 11.64 -0.65 10.08
CA GLU A 124 11.99 0.00 11.33
C GLU A 124 12.66 -1.00 12.28
N TYR A 125 13.79 -0.60 12.84
CA TYR A 125 14.54 -1.37 13.82
C TYR A 125 14.50 -0.65 15.16
N ASP A 126 14.48 -1.42 16.25
CA ASP A 126 14.57 -0.89 17.59
C ASP A 126 16.02 -0.47 17.95
N GLU A 127 16.19 0.03 19.18
CA GLU A 127 17.51 0.46 19.71
C GLU A 127 18.55 -0.68 19.83
N ASN A 128 18.10 -1.93 19.79
CA ASN A 128 18.98 -3.13 19.80
C ASN A 128 19.29 -3.61 18.37
N GLY A 129 18.72 -2.97 17.33
CA GLY A 129 18.85 -3.38 15.94
C GLY A 129 17.95 -4.56 15.56
N GLU A 130 16.91 -4.85 16.37
CA GLU A 130 15.93 -5.88 16.07
C GLU A 130 14.72 -5.28 15.32
N LEU A 131 14.11 -6.09 14.45
CA LEU A 131 12.92 -5.67 13.69
C LEU A 131 11.75 -5.39 14.64
N THR A 132 11.14 -4.22 14.49
CA THR A 132 9.93 -3.87 15.24
C THR A 132 8.74 -4.65 14.66
N MET A 133 8.21 -5.60 15.42
CA MET A 133 7.11 -6.46 15.01
C MET A 133 5.97 -6.41 16.03
N ASN A 134 4.72 -6.54 15.54
CA ASN A 134 3.62 -6.82 16.47
C ASN A 134 3.56 -8.33 16.79
N GLY A 135 2.89 -8.71 17.88
CA GLY A 135 2.76 -10.11 18.30
C GLY A 135 1.98 -11.01 17.34
N MET A 136 1.48 -10.50 16.21
CA MET A 136 0.69 -11.20 15.19
C MET A 136 1.38 -11.29 13.84
N GLY A 137 2.64 -10.81 13.73
CA GLY A 137 3.48 -11.00 12.56
C GLY A 137 3.53 -9.85 11.54
N LEU A 138 2.90 -8.70 11.84
CA LEU A 138 3.19 -7.48 11.07
C LEU A 138 4.54 -6.92 11.43
N VAL A 139 5.23 -6.36 10.44
CA VAL A 139 6.53 -5.71 10.61
C VAL A 139 6.35 -4.21 10.42
N ARG A 140 6.90 -3.41 11.32
CA ARG A 140 6.86 -1.96 11.22
C ARG A 140 7.86 -1.49 10.17
N ALA A 141 7.46 -0.49 9.40
CA ALA A 141 8.30 0.09 8.37
C ALA A 141 8.40 1.61 8.55
N GLU A 142 9.50 2.16 8.12
CA GLU A 142 9.62 3.60 7.94
C GLU A 142 8.92 4.02 6.66
N ARG A 143 9.18 3.30 5.56
CA ARG A 143 8.72 3.66 4.21
C ARG A 143 8.45 2.40 3.39
N VAL A 144 7.40 2.42 2.59
CA VAL A 144 7.03 1.36 1.65
C VAL A 144 6.56 1.95 0.32
N ALA A 145 6.66 1.16 -0.75
CA ALA A 145 6.11 1.56 -2.04
C ALA A 145 4.57 1.49 -2.04
N THR A 146 3.92 2.38 -2.78
CA THR A 146 2.45 2.42 -2.91
C THR A 146 1.88 1.37 -3.84
N ALA A 147 2.71 0.51 -4.42
CA ALA A 147 2.31 -0.47 -5.42
C ALA A 147 1.20 -1.44 -4.94
N PHE A 148 1.11 -1.71 -3.63
CA PHE A 148 0.02 -2.45 -2.97
C PHE A 148 -0.11 -1.98 -1.52
N MET A 149 -0.77 -0.83 -1.33
CA MET A 149 -0.85 -0.11 -0.06
C MET A 149 -2.29 0.26 0.30
N LEU A 150 -2.75 -0.18 1.47
CA LEU A 150 -4.00 0.25 2.08
C LEU A 150 -3.74 1.44 2.99
N VAL A 151 -4.56 2.48 2.85
CA VAL A 151 -4.52 3.68 3.71
C VAL A 151 -5.93 3.98 4.21
N ARG A 152 -6.07 4.23 5.50
CA ARG A 152 -7.34 4.70 6.08
C ARG A 152 -7.64 6.13 5.61
N ARG A 153 -8.91 6.44 5.38
CA ARG A 153 -9.37 7.80 5.07
C ARG A 153 -8.85 8.84 6.06
N GLU A 154 -8.89 8.52 7.35
CA GLU A 154 -8.47 9.41 8.43
C GLU A 154 -7.02 9.89 8.30
N VAL A 155 -6.13 9.09 7.71
CA VAL A 155 -4.73 9.48 7.46
C VAL A 155 -4.70 10.70 6.54
N PHE A 156 -5.44 10.65 5.43
CA PHE A 156 -5.50 11.77 4.48
C PHE A 156 -6.15 12.99 5.08
N GLU A 157 -7.26 12.82 5.80
CA GLU A 157 -8.00 13.90 6.44
C GLU A 157 -7.14 14.63 7.48
N GLN A 158 -6.43 13.88 8.34
CA GLN A 158 -5.55 14.48 9.34
C GLN A 158 -4.29 15.11 8.73
N MET A 159 -3.73 14.54 7.65
CA MET A 159 -2.63 15.20 6.91
C MET A 159 -3.06 16.54 6.32
N ILE A 160 -4.27 16.62 5.75
CA ILE A 160 -4.82 17.85 5.18
C ILE A 160 -5.12 18.87 6.29
N GLU A 161 -5.62 18.43 7.44
CA GLU A 161 -5.88 19.30 8.59
C GLU A 161 -4.58 19.85 9.18
N ALA A 162 -3.55 19.02 9.33
CA ALA A 162 -2.24 19.42 9.84
C ALA A 162 -1.50 20.36 8.88
N HIS A 163 -1.68 20.18 7.58
CA HIS A 163 -0.96 20.89 6.52
C HIS A 163 -1.92 21.41 5.43
N PRO A 164 -2.78 22.39 5.73
CA PRO A 164 -3.75 22.93 4.77
C PRO A 164 -3.09 23.65 3.58
N GLU A 165 -1.81 23.97 3.66
CA GLU A 165 -1.01 24.53 2.57
C GLU A 165 -0.59 23.47 1.54
N TRP A 166 -0.58 22.18 1.86
CA TRP A 166 -0.22 21.11 0.92
C TRP A 166 -1.35 20.85 -0.08
N LYS A 167 -1.50 21.79 -0.99
CA LYS A 167 -2.50 21.72 -2.07
C LYS A 167 -2.04 22.51 -3.29
N TYR A 168 -2.58 22.13 -4.45
CA TYR A 168 -2.37 22.85 -5.70
C TYR A 168 -3.66 22.94 -6.50
N TYR A 169 -3.74 23.98 -7.33
CA TYR A 169 -4.83 24.11 -8.30
C TYR A 169 -4.53 23.28 -9.54
N ASP A 170 -5.36 22.28 -9.81
CA ASP A 170 -5.26 21.45 -11.01
C ASP A 170 -6.10 22.05 -12.14
N LYS A 171 -5.43 22.66 -13.12
CA LYS A 171 -6.08 23.30 -14.26
C LYS A 171 -6.88 22.35 -15.14
N LYS A 172 -6.52 21.05 -15.16
CA LYS A 172 -7.18 20.06 -16.02
C LYS A 172 -8.54 19.63 -15.45
N THR A 173 -8.64 19.56 -14.13
CA THR A 173 -9.87 19.17 -13.42
C THR A 173 -10.63 20.37 -12.87
N ASP A 174 -10.05 21.58 -12.92
CA ASP A 174 -10.59 22.83 -12.36
C ASP A 174 -10.88 22.72 -10.85
N ARG A 175 -9.97 22.06 -10.10
CA ARG A 175 -10.14 21.81 -8.64
C ARG A 175 -8.87 22.08 -7.86
N MET A 176 -9.03 22.41 -6.56
CA MET A 176 -7.95 22.35 -5.58
C MET A 176 -7.75 20.91 -5.15
N ILE A 177 -6.54 20.39 -5.31
CA ILE A 177 -6.18 19.00 -5.03
C ILE A 177 -5.17 18.96 -3.87
N PRO A 178 -5.33 18.09 -2.87
CA PRO A 178 -4.33 17.90 -1.83
C PRO A 178 -3.03 17.35 -2.43
N CYS A 179 -1.88 17.89 -2.01
CA CYS A 179 -0.55 17.51 -2.47
C CYS A 179 0.14 16.64 -1.42
N LEU A 180 -0.40 15.45 -1.17
CA LEU A 180 0.13 14.54 -0.15
C LEU A 180 1.26 13.67 -0.69
N PHE A 181 1.23 13.38 -1.99
CA PHE A 181 2.28 12.72 -2.75
C PHE A 181 3.04 13.77 -3.57
N ASP A 182 4.35 13.85 -3.34
CA ASP A 182 5.24 14.76 -4.07
C ASP A 182 6.66 14.21 -4.06
N PHE A 183 7.54 14.79 -4.84
CA PHE A 183 8.96 14.48 -4.84
C PHE A 183 9.72 15.54 -4.05
N GLN A 184 10.77 15.13 -3.35
CA GLN A 184 11.61 16.04 -2.57
C GLN A 184 13.09 15.79 -2.80
N LEU A 185 13.87 16.89 -2.89
CA LEU A 185 15.32 16.83 -2.80
C LEU A 185 15.72 16.88 -1.32
N THR A 186 16.53 15.91 -0.90
CA THR A 186 17.10 15.83 0.44
C THR A 186 18.62 15.81 0.37
N GLU A 187 19.31 15.89 1.48
CA GLU A 187 20.77 15.75 1.54
C GLU A 187 21.24 14.36 1.08
N GLU A 188 20.39 13.34 1.26
CA GLU A 188 20.63 11.95 0.84
C GLU A 188 20.32 11.70 -0.65
N GLY A 189 19.69 12.68 -1.34
CA GLY A 189 19.35 12.59 -2.74
C GLY A 189 17.88 12.86 -3.06
N TYR A 190 17.37 12.20 -4.09
CA TYR A 190 16.01 12.37 -4.58
C TYR A 190 15.07 11.38 -3.89
N MET A 191 14.10 11.91 -3.13
CA MET A 191 13.07 11.13 -2.46
C MET A 191 11.84 11.00 -3.35
N GLY A 192 11.39 9.76 -3.58
CA GLY A 192 10.17 9.45 -4.32
C GLY A 192 8.91 9.78 -3.53
N GLU A 193 7.80 9.91 -4.25
CA GLU A 193 6.53 10.38 -3.70
C GLU A 193 5.90 9.42 -2.68
N ASP A 194 6.13 8.12 -2.82
CA ASP A 194 5.67 7.08 -1.90
C ASP A 194 6.39 7.14 -0.55
N TYR A 195 7.69 7.36 -0.58
CA TYR A 195 8.50 7.51 0.63
C TYR A 195 8.20 8.82 1.35
N LEU A 196 8.08 9.92 0.61
CA LEU A 196 7.69 11.20 1.18
C LEU A 196 6.30 11.15 1.82
N PHE A 197 5.35 10.43 1.20
CA PHE A 197 4.02 10.21 1.79
C PHE A 197 4.12 9.47 3.13
N CYS A 198 4.94 8.41 3.22
CA CYS A 198 5.15 7.68 4.47
C CYS A 198 5.75 8.58 5.55
N ASP A 199 6.78 9.38 5.22
CA ASP A 199 7.41 10.31 6.18
C ASP A 199 6.41 11.33 6.70
N ARG A 200 5.65 11.97 5.81
CA ARG A 200 4.62 12.96 6.16
C ARG A 200 3.53 12.39 7.07
N ALA A 201 3.10 11.15 6.81
CA ALA A 201 2.11 10.47 7.66
C ALA A 201 2.69 10.14 9.04
N ARG A 202 3.96 9.72 9.09
CA ARG A 202 4.67 9.41 10.35
C ARG A 202 4.92 10.66 11.19
N GLU A 203 5.20 11.81 10.58
CA GLU A 203 5.37 13.10 11.27
C GLU A 203 4.14 13.51 12.10
N ILE A 204 2.94 13.13 11.65
CA ILE A 204 1.69 13.39 12.38
C ILE A 204 1.22 12.20 13.25
N GLY A 205 2.08 11.18 13.42
CA GLY A 205 1.89 10.09 14.39
C GLY A 205 1.28 8.80 13.85
N PHE A 206 1.07 8.65 12.54
CA PHE A 206 0.65 7.38 11.96
C PHE A 206 1.81 6.40 11.84
N GLU A 207 1.47 5.13 11.89
CA GLU A 207 2.42 4.03 11.73
C GLU A 207 2.26 3.38 10.36
N VAL A 208 3.39 2.97 9.76
CA VAL A 208 3.44 2.21 8.52
C VAL A 208 3.78 0.76 8.84
N TRP A 209 2.99 -0.16 8.32
CA TRP A 209 3.13 -1.59 8.59
C TRP A 209 3.19 -2.41 7.31
N VAL A 210 3.91 -3.52 7.34
CA VAL A 210 4.00 -4.50 6.25
C VAL A 210 3.44 -5.84 6.71
N ASP A 211 2.56 -6.45 5.93
CA ASP A 211 2.18 -7.85 6.09
C ASP A 211 3.11 -8.75 5.25
N PRO A 212 4.08 -9.41 5.89
CA PRO A 212 5.08 -10.21 5.16
C PRO A 212 4.53 -11.51 4.59
N SER A 213 3.31 -11.89 4.94
CA SER A 213 2.67 -13.10 4.44
C SER A 213 1.96 -12.91 3.09
N ILE A 214 1.89 -11.66 2.60
CA ILE A 214 1.31 -11.34 1.31
C ILE A 214 2.33 -11.62 0.20
N SER A 215 1.93 -12.43 -0.78
CA SER A 215 2.74 -12.78 -1.93
C SER A 215 2.15 -12.18 -3.20
N LEU A 216 2.84 -11.19 -3.77
CA LEU A 216 2.38 -10.43 -4.93
C LEU A 216 3.14 -10.85 -6.19
N GLY A 217 2.44 -10.83 -7.33
CA GLY A 217 3.05 -10.91 -8.63
C GLY A 217 3.22 -9.53 -9.25
N HIS A 218 4.38 -9.25 -9.82
CA HIS A 218 4.71 -8.00 -10.49
C HIS A 218 4.96 -8.27 -11.97
N MET A 219 4.06 -7.80 -12.82
CA MET A 219 4.11 -8.06 -14.26
C MET A 219 5.11 -7.12 -14.95
N GLY A 220 5.92 -7.68 -15.83
CA GLY A 220 6.84 -6.96 -16.70
C GLY A 220 6.90 -7.68 -18.05
N VAL A 221 8.11 -7.87 -18.63
CA VAL A 221 8.32 -8.75 -19.79
C VAL A 221 7.99 -10.21 -19.45
N GLN A 222 8.04 -10.54 -18.17
CA GLN A 222 7.58 -11.78 -17.54
C GLN A 222 6.97 -11.44 -16.18
N GLU A 223 6.38 -12.43 -15.51
CA GLU A 223 5.96 -12.24 -14.12
C GLU A 223 7.11 -12.48 -13.15
N TYR A 224 7.29 -11.54 -12.23
CA TYR A 224 8.25 -11.63 -11.13
C TYR A 224 7.49 -11.94 -9.84
N MET A 225 7.45 -13.23 -9.48
CA MET A 225 6.85 -13.69 -8.22
C MET A 225 7.83 -13.55 -7.07
N GLY A 226 7.35 -13.12 -5.93
CA GLY A 226 8.13 -13.05 -4.70
C GLY A 226 7.26 -13.27 -3.46
N ASP A 227 7.89 -13.77 -2.42
CA ASP A 227 7.34 -13.95 -1.08
C ASP A 227 8.25 -13.17 -0.13
N TYR A 228 7.83 -11.98 0.24
CA TYR A 228 8.66 -11.06 1.02
C TYR A 228 9.05 -11.65 2.39
N GLY A 229 8.13 -12.34 3.04
CA GLY A 229 8.39 -13.02 4.30
C GLY A 229 9.50 -14.06 4.15
N ARG A 230 9.35 -14.98 3.20
CA ARG A 230 10.31 -16.06 2.96
C ARG A 230 11.64 -15.57 2.39
N ASP A 231 11.59 -14.64 1.44
CA ASP A 231 12.78 -14.20 0.70
C ASP A 231 13.64 -13.20 1.48
N VAL A 232 13.04 -12.44 2.44
CA VAL A 232 13.72 -11.37 3.18
C VAL A 232 13.62 -11.55 4.69
N LEU A 233 12.41 -11.58 5.26
CA LEU A 233 12.27 -11.47 6.71
C LEU A 233 12.65 -12.73 7.47
N TYR A 234 12.19 -13.91 7.04
CA TYR A 234 12.49 -15.15 7.77
C TYR A 234 13.99 -15.46 7.83
N PRO A 235 14.81 -15.20 6.77
CA PRO A 235 16.27 -15.31 6.91
C PRO A 235 16.89 -14.32 7.91
N MET A 236 16.29 -13.14 8.12
CA MET A 236 16.81 -12.14 9.06
C MET A 236 16.51 -12.47 10.52
N ILE A 237 15.35 -13.10 10.79
CA ILE A 237 14.89 -13.42 12.15
C ILE A 237 15.17 -14.89 12.55
N ALA A 238 15.55 -15.75 11.62
CA ALA A 238 15.95 -17.12 11.94
C ALA A 238 17.27 -17.08 12.74
N PRO A 239 17.38 -17.77 13.89
CA PRO A 239 18.64 -17.87 14.61
C PRO A 239 19.72 -18.43 13.67
N SER A 240 20.87 -17.76 13.63
CA SER A 240 22.00 -18.20 12.81
C SER A 240 22.39 -19.62 13.27
N VAL A 241 22.36 -20.59 12.35
CA VAL A 241 22.73 -22.01 12.60
C VAL A 241 24.19 -22.16 13.08
N LYS A 242 24.90 -21.07 13.39
CA LYS A 242 26.30 -21.05 13.84
C LYS A 242 26.49 -21.22 15.34
N ASP A 243 25.43 -21.22 16.14
CA ASP A 243 25.53 -21.33 17.61
C ASP A 243 25.12 -22.70 18.16
N VAL A 244 25.08 -23.74 17.33
CA VAL A 244 24.86 -25.12 17.77
C VAL A 244 25.97 -26.01 17.19
N ALA A 245 27.15 -25.91 17.77
CA ALA A 245 28.22 -26.89 17.64
C ALA A 245 29.02 -26.99 18.95
#